data_885d9382c5270ae6507605deeae2d55b
#
_entry.id   885d9382c5270ae6507605deeae2d55b
#
_cell.length_a   1.000
_cell.length_b   1.000
_cell.length_c   1.000
_cell.angle_alpha   90.00
_cell.angle_beta   90.00
_cell.angle_gamma   90.00
#
_symmetry.space_group_name_H-M   'P 1'
#
loop_
_entity.id
_entity.type
_entity.pdbx_description
1 polymer ?
#
loop_
_entity_poly.entity_id
_entity_poly.type
_entity_poly.pdbx_seq_one_letter_code
_entity_poly.pdbx_strand_id
1 'polypeptide(L)'
;MGNLHEGHLSLIRRARKIASAKGTVVVTIFVNKTQFGPGEDFESYPRTLERDTALCREAGANILFAPRDKTIYAAGHSTFVVESRLAKRMEGASRPTHFRGVTTVVAKLFNLVKPNVAVFGSKDLQQAAVI
;
A
#
# COMPACT_ATOMS: atom_id res chain seq x y z
N MET A 1 3.56 3.50 1.27
CA MET A 1 3.16 4.81 0.73
C MET A 1 4.36 5.62 0.22
N GLY A 2 5.53 5.10 0.17
CA GLY A 2 6.77 5.80 -0.12
C GLY A 2 7.57 6.12 1.14
N ASN A 3 8.66 6.90 0.98
CA ASN A 3 9.65 7.16 2.02
C ASN A 3 10.19 5.86 2.64
N LEU A 4 10.72 5.01 1.76
CA LEU A 4 11.12 3.64 2.12
C LEU A 4 12.28 3.62 3.12
N HIS A 5 12.25 2.64 4.01
CA HIS A 5 13.29 2.35 4.98
C HIS A 5 13.54 0.83 5.05
N GLU A 6 14.50 0.39 5.84
CA GLU A 6 14.94 -1.01 5.91
C GLU A 6 13.78 -2.00 6.14
N GLY A 7 12.80 -1.64 6.95
CA GLY A 7 11.59 -2.46 7.13
C GLY A 7 10.85 -2.73 5.83
N HIS A 8 10.69 -1.73 4.95
CA HIS A 8 10.09 -1.92 3.64
C HIS A 8 10.99 -2.76 2.71
N LEU A 9 12.31 -2.51 2.75
CA LEU A 9 13.26 -3.24 1.91
C LEU A 9 13.32 -4.73 2.28
N SER A 10 13.17 -5.07 3.55
CA SER A 10 13.07 -6.47 4.00
C SER A 10 11.87 -7.20 3.39
N LEU A 11 10.73 -6.51 3.21
CA LEU A 11 9.55 -7.08 2.54
C LEU A 11 9.81 -7.31 1.04
N ILE A 12 10.49 -6.38 0.37
CA ILE A 12 10.85 -6.52 -1.04
C ILE A 12 11.80 -7.71 -1.22
N ARG A 13 12.83 -7.83 -0.39
CA ARG A 13 13.75 -8.98 -0.41
C ARG A 13 13.01 -10.30 -0.11
N ARG A 14 12.03 -10.28 0.79
CA ARG A 14 11.17 -11.44 1.05
C ARG A 14 10.34 -11.81 -0.17
N ALA A 15 9.72 -10.84 -0.81
CA ALA A 15 8.99 -11.04 -2.06
C ALA A 15 9.91 -11.63 -3.15
N ARG A 16 11.15 -11.12 -3.29
CA ARG A 16 12.14 -11.63 -4.25
C ARG A 16 12.50 -13.10 -3.99
N LYS A 17 12.67 -13.48 -2.71
CA LYS A 17 12.91 -14.89 -2.35
C LYS A 17 11.74 -15.80 -2.74
N ILE A 18 10.50 -15.36 -2.50
CA ILE A 18 9.29 -16.13 -2.84
C ILE A 18 9.14 -16.25 -4.37
N ALA A 19 9.30 -15.16 -5.09
CA ALA A 19 9.16 -15.12 -6.55
C ALA A 19 10.29 -15.87 -7.28
N SER A 20 11.41 -16.16 -6.60
CA SER A 20 12.62 -16.76 -7.21
C SER A 20 13.17 -15.95 -8.39
N ALA A 21 14.09 -16.51 -9.17
CA ALA A 21 14.66 -15.83 -10.35
C ALA A 21 13.65 -15.64 -11.51
N LYS A 22 12.61 -16.45 -11.58
CA LYS A 22 11.64 -16.46 -12.69
C LYS A 22 10.42 -15.58 -12.45
N GLY A 23 10.12 -15.23 -11.19
CA GLY A 23 8.95 -14.43 -10.86
C GLY A 23 9.22 -12.93 -10.94
N THR A 24 8.15 -12.15 -11.08
CA THR A 24 8.20 -10.69 -11.11
C THR A 24 7.82 -10.13 -9.74
N VAL A 25 8.66 -9.26 -9.20
CA VAL A 25 8.37 -8.49 -7.98
C VAL A 25 7.91 -7.10 -8.36
N VAL A 26 6.67 -6.78 -8.00
CA VAL A 26 6.08 -5.46 -8.18
C VAL A 26 6.01 -4.76 -6.83
N VAL A 27 6.54 -3.56 -6.75
CA VAL A 27 6.38 -2.67 -5.59
C VAL A 27 5.39 -1.58 -5.95
N THR A 28 4.42 -1.33 -5.09
CA THR A 28 3.46 -0.23 -5.28
C THR A 28 3.76 0.91 -4.32
N ILE A 29 3.88 2.13 -4.83
CA ILE A 29 4.02 3.36 -4.03
C ILE A 29 2.86 4.28 -4.38
N PHE A 30 1.98 4.51 -3.40
CA PHE A 30 0.84 5.39 -3.56
C PHE A 30 0.46 6.01 -2.21
N VAL A 31 0.45 7.33 -2.12
CA VAL A 31 -0.03 8.05 -0.93
C VAL A 31 -1.53 8.20 -1.04
N ASN A 32 -2.25 7.30 -0.39
CA ASN A 32 -3.71 7.16 -0.54
C ASN A 32 -4.47 8.19 0.31
N LYS A 33 -4.95 9.26 -0.31
CA LYS A 33 -5.71 10.30 0.38
C LYS A 33 -6.93 9.78 1.16
N THR A 34 -7.60 8.73 0.66
CA THR A 34 -8.85 8.25 1.23
C THR A 34 -8.71 7.55 2.59
N GLN A 35 -7.48 7.23 2.99
CA GLN A 35 -7.20 6.65 4.31
C GLN A 35 -6.77 7.67 5.36
N PHE A 36 -6.61 8.93 4.99
CA PHE A 36 -6.32 10.04 5.91
C PHE A 36 -7.63 10.69 6.38
N GLY A 37 -7.71 10.93 7.69
CA GLY A 37 -8.78 11.69 8.29
C GLY A 37 -8.56 13.20 8.24
N PRO A 38 -9.56 14.01 8.61
CA PRO A 38 -9.40 15.44 8.76
C PRO A 38 -8.27 15.76 9.76
N GLY A 39 -7.33 16.62 9.38
CA GLY A 39 -6.20 17.02 10.22
C GLY A 39 -5.02 16.04 10.27
N GLU A 40 -5.06 14.94 9.52
CA GLU A 40 -3.90 14.07 9.35
C GLU A 40 -2.93 14.57 8.27
N ASP A 41 -1.67 14.17 8.37
CA ASP A 41 -0.51 14.71 7.63
C ASP A 41 -0.43 14.32 6.15
N PHE A 42 -1.54 14.30 5.41
CA PHE A 42 -1.52 13.95 3.99
C PHE A 42 -0.68 14.88 3.13
N GLU A 43 -0.79 16.20 3.35
CA GLU A 43 -0.09 17.21 2.54
C GLU A 43 1.43 17.19 2.82
N SER A 44 1.81 16.99 4.08
CA SER A 44 3.20 16.93 4.52
C SER A 44 3.85 15.55 4.38
N TYR A 45 3.08 14.53 3.94
CA TYR A 45 3.61 13.17 3.79
C TYR A 45 4.80 13.13 2.81
N PRO A 46 5.96 12.58 3.20
CA PRO A 46 7.17 12.61 2.39
C PRO A 46 6.98 11.90 1.03
N ARG A 47 7.37 12.59 -0.05
CA ARG A 47 7.32 12.07 -1.42
C ARG A 47 8.73 12.01 -1.99
N THR A 48 9.37 10.86 -1.83
CA THR A 48 10.80 10.63 -2.16
C THR A 48 10.94 9.59 -3.29
N LEU A 49 10.15 9.74 -4.36
CA LEU A 49 10.00 8.71 -5.40
C LEU A 49 11.34 8.32 -6.07
N GLU A 50 12.22 9.28 -6.32
CA GLU A 50 13.52 9.01 -6.94
C GLU A 50 14.39 8.11 -6.04
N ARG A 51 14.55 8.50 -4.76
CA ARG A 51 15.25 7.70 -3.76
C ARG A 51 14.60 6.31 -3.58
N ASP A 52 13.28 6.27 -3.48
CA ASP A 52 12.52 5.03 -3.31
C ASP A 52 12.68 4.10 -4.51
N THR A 53 12.77 4.66 -5.72
CA THR A 53 13.04 3.89 -6.95
C THR A 53 14.41 3.20 -6.91
N ALA A 54 15.45 3.91 -6.50
CA ALA A 54 16.79 3.32 -6.34
C ALA A 54 16.77 2.19 -5.31
N LEU A 55 16.19 2.42 -4.14
CA LEU A 55 16.07 1.42 -3.07
C LEU A 55 15.27 0.18 -3.50
N CYS A 56 14.18 0.36 -4.24
CA CYS A 56 13.40 -0.77 -4.77
C CYS A 56 14.24 -1.63 -5.72
N ARG A 57 15.00 -1.00 -6.63
CA ARG A 57 15.87 -1.68 -7.57
C ARG A 57 16.94 -2.49 -6.84
N GLU A 58 17.63 -1.89 -5.88
CA GLU A 58 18.66 -2.55 -5.07
C GLU A 58 18.09 -3.74 -4.26
N ALA A 59 16.86 -3.61 -3.76
CA ALA A 59 16.19 -4.67 -3.02
C ALA A 59 15.65 -5.82 -3.91
N GLY A 60 15.72 -5.69 -5.24
CA GLY A 60 15.35 -6.74 -6.19
C GLY A 60 13.94 -6.63 -6.77
N ALA A 61 13.32 -5.45 -6.75
CA ALA A 61 12.08 -5.20 -7.46
C ALA A 61 12.32 -5.14 -8.98
N ASN A 62 11.39 -5.70 -9.75
CA ASN A 62 11.39 -5.61 -11.21
C ASN A 62 10.58 -4.41 -11.71
N ILE A 63 9.48 -4.11 -11.04
CA ILE A 63 8.54 -3.06 -11.41
C ILE A 63 8.23 -2.21 -10.18
N LEU A 64 8.31 -0.89 -10.34
CA LEU A 64 7.75 0.07 -9.40
C LEU A 64 6.51 0.70 -10.02
N PHE A 65 5.35 0.44 -9.41
CA PHE A 65 4.07 1.02 -9.81
C PHE A 65 3.72 2.19 -8.89
N ALA A 66 3.88 3.39 -9.39
CA ALA A 66 3.61 4.64 -8.67
C ALA A 66 2.53 5.47 -9.39
N PRO A 67 1.25 5.08 -9.28
CA PRO A 67 0.17 5.74 -10.00
C PRO A 67 -0.13 7.13 -9.42
N ARG A 68 -0.74 8.00 -10.26
CA ARG A 68 -1.31 9.28 -9.80
C ARG A 68 -2.70 9.06 -9.20
N ASP A 69 -3.14 9.99 -8.35
CA ASP A 69 -4.46 9.92 -7.67
C ASP A 69 -5.60 9.72 -8.67
N LYS A 70 -5.62 10.48 -9.76
CA LYS A 70 -6.64 10.38 -10.82
C LYS A 70 -6.68 9.02 -11.53
N THR A 71 -5.58 8.27 -11.49
CA THR A 71 -5.50 6.91 -12.05
C THR A 71 -6.18 5.90 -11.14
N ILE A 72 -6.05 6.05 -9.83
CA ILE A 72 -6.65 5.16 -8.84
C ILE A 72 -8.10 5.56 -8.53
N TYR A 73 -8.36 6.86 -8.42
CA TYR A 73 -9.67 7.42 -8.13
C TYR A 73 -10.08 8.41 -9.22
N ALA A 74 -10.92 7.94 -10.14
CA ALA A 74 -11.52 8.82 -11.15
C ALA A 74 -12.46 9.85 -10.49
N ALA A 75 -12.75 10.93 -11.20
CA ALA A 75 -13.77 11.88 -10.76
C ALA A 75 -15.11 11.16 -10.56
N GLY A 76 -15.79 11.44 -9.45
CA GLY A 76 -17.06 10.80 -9.09
C GLY A 76 -16.93 9.38 -8.53
N HIS A 77 -15.71 8.93 -8.16
CA HIS A 77 -15.51 7.63 -7.53
C HIS A 77 -16.37 7.46 -6.27
N SER A 78 -17.23 6.44 -6.24
CA SER A 78 -18.23 6.21 -5.19
C SER A 78 -18.25 4.76 -4.67
N THR A 79 -17.43 3.85 -5.24
CA THR A 79 -17.41 2.44 -4.86
C THR A 79 -16.30 2.17 -3.86
N PHE A 80 -16.61 1.56 -2.72
CA PHE A 80 -15.66 1.25 -1.65
C PHE A 80 -15.74 -0.22 -1.24
N VAL A 81 -14.61 -0.76 -0.79
CA VAL A 81 -14.53 -2.06 -0.12
C VAL A 81 -14.50 -1.81 1.38
N VAL A 82 -15.35 -2.51 2.13
CA VAL A 82 -15.50 -2.32 3.57
C VAL A 82 -15.37 -3.65 4.29
N GLU A 83 -14.40 -3.75 5.18
CA GLU A 83 -14.36 -4.78 6.21
C GLU A 83 -15.16 -4.26 7.42
N SER A 84 -16.17 -5.01 7.89
CA SER A 84 -17.19 -4.48 8.81
C SER A 84 -17.03 -4.89 10.28
N ARG A 85 -16.05 -5.73 10.62
CA ARG A 85 -15.84 -6.28 11.96
C ARG A 85 -14.51 -5.85 12.58
N LEU A 86 -13.38 -6.24 11.98
CA LEU A 86 -12.04 -5.94 12.49
C LEU A 86 -11.70 -4.46 12.35
N ALA A 87 -12.13 -3.84 11.25
CA ALA A 87 -11.90 -2.42 10.96
C ALA A 87 -12.58 -1.45 11.95
N LYS A 88 -13.43 -1.92 12.86
CA LYS A 88 -14.10 -1.08 13.87
C LYS A 88 -13.38 -1.05 15.22
N ARG A 89 -12.30 -1.80 15.38
CA ARG A 89 -11.56 -1.95 16.64
C ARG A 89 -10.21 -1.25 16.56
N MET A 90 -9.54 -1.10 17.69
CA MET A 90 -8.17 -0.58 17.80
C MET A 90 -7.99 0.73 16.99
N GLU A 91 -7.09 0.75 16.01
CA GLU A 91 -6.85 1.91 15.14
C GLU A 91 -8.10 2.35 14.37
N GLY A 92 -8.93 1.41 13.94
CA GLY A 92 -10.18 1.73 13.26
C GLY A 92 -11.24 2.39 14.15
N ALA A 93 -11.19 2.23 15.47
CA ALA A 93 -12.04 2.94 16.40
C ALA A 93 -11.66 4.43 16.51
N SER A 94 -10.36 4.75 16.49
CA SER A 94 -9.84 6.13 16.51
C SER A 94 -9.85 6.80 15.14
N ARG A 95 -9.83 6.01 14.06
CA ARG A 95 -9.79 6.47 12.66
C ARG A 95 -10.88 5.79 11.81
N PRO A 96 -12.16 6.15 11.98
CA PRO A 96 -13.31 5.35 11.46
C PRO A 96 -13.31 5.13 9.94
N THR A 97 -12.70 6.02 9.15
CA THR A 97 -12.64 5.92 7.68
C THR A 97 -11.35 5.29 7.15
N HIS A 98 -10.36 5.12 8.02
CA HIS A 98 -9.01 4.67 7.65
C HIS A 98 -9.03 3.34 6.89
N PHE A 99 -9.56 2.29 7.49
CA PHE A 99 -9.56 0.96 6.89
C PHE A 99 -10.43 0.84 5.64
N ARG A 100 -11.52 1.61 5.53
CA ARG A 100 -12.26 1.73 4.26
C ARG A 100 -11.36 2.25 3.13
N GLY A 101 -10.52 3.23 3.43
CA GLY A 101 -9.52 3.72 2.48
C GLY A 101 -8.47 2.65 2.13
N VAL A 102 -7.95 1.96 3.14
CA VAL A 102 -6.93 0.89 2.98
C VAL A 102 -7.47 -0.27 2.14
N THR A 103 -8.61 -0.87 2.52
CA THR A 103 -9.19 -2.02 1.80
C THR A 103 -9.55 -1.66 0.37
N THR A 104 -10.08 -0.46 0.14
CA THR A 104 -10.43 0.01 -1.21
C THR A 104 -9.19 0.14 -2.09
N VAL A 105 -8.12 0.79 -1.62
CA VAL A 105 -6.90 0.93 -2.43
C VAL A 105 -6.21 -0.40 -2.67
N VAL A 106 -6.15 -1.26 -1.66
CA VAL A 106 -5.53 -2.59 -1.82
C VAL A 106 -6.31 -3.44 -2.82
N ALA A 107 -7.65 -3.46 -2.76
CA ALA A 107 -8.47 -4.16 -3.75
C ALA A 107 -8.22 -3.63 -5.17
N LYS A 108 -8.11 -2.31 -5.36
CA LYS A 108 -7.75 -1.71 -6.66
C LYS A 108 -6.36 -2.14 -7.12
N LEU A 109 -5.35 -2.07 -6.25
CA LEU A 109 -3.99 -2.49 -6.58
C LEU A 109 -3.92 -3.98 -6.92
N PHE A 110 -4.63 -4.84 -6.19
CA PHE A 110 -4.71 -6.28 -6.48
C PHE A 110 -5.35 -6.55 -7.84
N ASN A 111 -6.40 -5.83 -8.20
CA ASN A 111 -7.02 -5.98 -9.52
C ASN A 111 -6.14 -5.48 -10.67
N LEU A 112 -5.30 -4.48 -10.43
CA LEU A 112 -4.36 -3.95 -11.43
C LEU A 112 -3.12 -4.83 -11.59
N VAL A 113 -2.54 -5.28 -10.50
CA VAL A 113 -1.30 -6.06 -10.48
C VAL A 113 -1.56 -7.56 -10.64
N LYS A 114 -2.69 -8.05 -10.13
CA LYS A 114 -3.09 -9.47 -10.08
C LYS A 114 -1.99 -10.37 -9.50
N PRO A 115 -1.52 -10.09 -8.28
CA PRO A 115 -0.40 -10.82 -7.69
C PRO A 115 -0.82 -12.26 -7.29
N ASN A 116 0.11 -13.22 -7.44
CA ASN A 116 -0.05 -14.55 -6.86
C ASN A 116 0.21 -14.54 -5.35
N VAL A 117 1.08 -13.64 -4.89
CA VAL A 117 1.43 -13.45 -3.47
C VAL A 117 1.59 -11.97 -3.20
N ALA A 118 1.05 -11.50 -2.08
CA ALA A 118 1.28 -10.16 -1.55
C ALA A 118 2.01 -10.23 -0.21
N VAL A 119 2.95 -9.32 0.04
CA VAL A 119 3.77 -9.27 1.25
C VAL A 119 3.46 -7.97 1.99
N PHE A 120 3.05 -8.10 3.26
CA PHE A 120 2.74 -6.98 4.15
C PHE A 120 3.61 -7.01 5.40
N GLY A 121 3.86 -5.85 5.99
CA GLY A 121 4.62 -5.73 7.22
C GLY A 121 3.77 -6.06 8.45
N SER A 122 4.34 -6.83 9.39
CA SER A 122 3.67 -7.17 10.65
C SER A 122 3.56 -5.98 11.64
N LYS A 123 4.27 -4.88 11.39
CA LYS A 123 4.14 -3.65 12.19
C LYS A 123 2.70 -3.17 12.23
N ASP A 124 2.00 -3.19 11.09
CA ASP A 124 0.62 -2.76 10.97
C ASP A 124 -0.30 -4.00 11.05
N LEU A 125 -0.27 -4.68 12.22
CA LEU A 125 -0.94 -5.96 12.44
C LEU A 125 -2.43 -5.93 12.10
N GLN A 126 -3.14 -4.90 12.53
CA GLN A 126 -4.57 -4.77 12.23
C GLN A 126 -4.80 -4.59 10.73
N GLN A 127 -3.99 -3.82 10.04
CA GLN A 127 -4.06 -3.70 8.58
C GLN A 127 -3.87 -5.05 7.90
N ALA A 128 -2.87 -5.84 8.32
CA ALA A 128 -2.62 -7.17 7.77
C ALA A 128 -3.79 -8.15 8.02
N ALA A 129 -4.51 -7.99 9.13
CA ALA A 129 -5.67 -8.80 9.46
C ALA A 129 -6.95 -8.37 8.73
N VAL A 130 -7.04 -7.10 8.34
CA VAL A 130 -8.18 -6.50 7.63
C VAL A 130 -8.11 -6.77 6.12
N ILE A 131 -6.90 -6.86 5.55
CA ILE A 131 -6.65 -7.15 4.14
C ILE A 131 -6.81 -8.65 3.84
#